data_32408ddee6543fe31ca1fb10f926f13b
#
_entry.id   32408ddee6543fe31ca1fb10f926f13b
#
_cell.length_a   1.000
_cell.length_b   1.000
_cell.length_c   1.000
_cell.angle_alpha   90.00
_cell.angle_beta   90.00
_cell.angle_gamma   90.00
#
_symmetry.space_group_name_H-M   'P 1'
#
loop_
_entity.id
_entity.type
_entity.pdbx_description
1 polymer ?
#
loop_
_entity_poly.entity_id
_entity_poly.type
_entity_poly.pdbx_seq_one_letter_code
_entity_poly.pdbx_strand_id
1 'polypeptide(L)'
;MTVCARSLRLCAFTPLDRASRAFDADGTETGGFAIMKVFISVDIEGCAGITHWDEARRTHADYAEFREIMTNEALAAIRGARAAGATEIVVKDAHASGRNLILDRLPPDIRIVRSWAGHPLCMVQGLDDSFDALMMIGYHAAAGSEANALAHTLSLAAAEIRLDGRRASEFLIHALAGAMLGVPTVFVSGDAGLMAEIADIAPQVGRCAVKQGHGQSTLSMTPAGACAAIEAGAAQALADAGTRRLLDVPQAPVLEITYNDPLLAERHRWYPGAGHVGDRTIRLATQDYFDILRALNYLT
;
A
#
# COMPACT_ATOMS: atom_id res chain seq x y z
N MET A 1 41.47 2.04 -16.24
CA MET A 1 40.90 2.92 -15.22
C MET A 1 39.78 2.16 -14.54
N THR A 2 40.04 1.64 -13.36
CA THR A 2 39.14 0.74 -12.62
C THR A 2 38.16 1.60 -11.84
N VAL A 3 36.86 1.55 -12.19
CA VAL A 3 35.81 2.26 -11.46
C VAL A 3 35.46 1.42 -10.24
N CYS A 4 35.76 1.96 -9.08
CA CYS A 4 35.49 1.39 -7.77
C CYS A 4 33.98 1.44 -7.49
N ALA A 5 33.33 0.28 -7.42
CA ALA A 5 31.96 0.16 -6.97
C ALA A 5 31.88 0.52 -5.48
N ARG A 6 31.42 1.73 -5.15
CA ARG A 6 31.03 2.10 -3.79
C ARG A 6 29.65 1.54 -3.49
N SER A 7 29.63 0.53 -2.65
CA SER A 7 28.44 0.05 -1.95
C SER A 7 27.75 1.22 -1.24
N LEU A 8 26.58 1.62 -1.72
CA LEU A 8 25.68 2.54 -1.03
C LEU A 8 25.09 1.81 0.18
N ARG A 9 25.68 2.05 1.34
CA ARG A 9 25.00 1.70 2.60
C ARG A 9 23.82 2.65 2.74
N LEU A 10 22.59 2.14 2.52
CA LEU A 10 21.36 2.80 2.95
C LEU A 10 21.50 3.15 4.43
N CYS A 11 21.03 4.34 4.84
CA CYS A 11 20.77 4.65 6.24
C CYS A 11 19.72 3.66 6.75
N ALA A 12 20.17 2.50 7.19
CA ALA A 12 19.37 1.54 7.90
C ALA A 12 19.05 2.14 9.28
N PHE A 13 17.77 2.31 9.58
CA PHE A 13 17.35 2.18 10.95
C PHE A 13 17.92 0.86 11.44
N THR A 14 18.64 0.88 12.55
CA THR A 14 19.32 -0.30 13.09
C THR A 14 18.29 -1.46 13.13
N PRO A 15 18.52 -2.57 12.42
CA PRO A 15 17.64 -3.72 12.53
C PRO A 15 17.68 -4.18 13.98
N LEU A 16 16.51 -4.36 14.60
CA LEU A 16 16.46 -5.17 15.81
C LEU A 16 16.82 -6.59 15.37
N ASP A 17 17.89 -7.15 15.95
CA ASP A 17 18.35 -8.50 15.67
C ASP A 17 17.16 -9.46 15.66
N ARG A 18 17.04 -10.25 14.58
CA ARG A 18 16.19 -11.44 14.59
C ARG A 18 16.64 -12.29 15.75
N ALA A 19 15.78 -12.48 16.75
CA ALA A 19 16.03 -13.49 17.76
C ALA A 19 16.20 -14.82 17.02
N SER A 20 17.42 -15.30 16.90
CA SER A 20 17.75 -16.62 16.39
C SER A 20 16.92 -17.63 17.20
N ARG A 21 16.29 -18.60 16.54
CA ARG A 21 15.63 -19.71 17.21
C ARG A 21 16.62 -20.27 18.24
N ALA A 22 16.33 -20.08 19.50
CA ALA A 22 17.16 -20.62 20.57
C ALA A 22 16.79 -22.10 20.75
N PHE A 23 17.77 -22.97 20.57
CA PHE A 23 17.67 -24.38 20.92
C PHE A 23 18.43 -24.57 22.23
N ASP A 24 17.83 -25.29 23.15
CA ASP A 24 18.55 -25.75 24.32
C ASP A 24 19.62 -26.81 23.95
N ALA A 25 20.56 -27.07 24.85
CA ALA A 25 21.68 -27.98 24.61
C ALA A 25 21.26 -29.45 24.29
N ASP A 26 19.99 -29.76 24.43
CA ASP A 26 19.39 -31.07 24.09
C ASP A 26 18.57 -31.02 22.77
N GLY A 27 18.57 -29.91 22.03
CA GLY A 27 17.90 -29.77 20.75
C GLY A 27 16.39 -29.54 20.84
N THR A 28 15.85 -29.30 22.04
CA THR A 28 14.45 -28.90 22.22
C THR A 28 14.27 -27.42 21.90
N GLU A 29 13.28 -27.10 21.04
CA GLU A 29 12.89 -25.71 20.76
C GLU A 29 12.42 -25.07 22.07
N THR A 30 13.21 -24.14 22.62
CA THR A 30 12.72 -23.29 23.70
C THR A 30 11.62 -22.43 23.11
N GLY A 31 10.40 -22.54 23.64
CA GLY A 31 9.20 -21.87 23.18
C GLY A 31 9.30 -20.34 23.26
N GLY A 32 10.25 -19.76 22.51
CA GLY A 32 10.25 -18.36 22.18
C GLY A 32 9.03 -18.08 21.32
N PHE A 33 8.14 -17.22 21.77
CA PHE A 33 7.03 -16.73 20.94
C PHE A 33 7.61 -16.25 19.61
N ALA A 34 7.18 -16.86 18.51
CA ALA A 34 7.59 -16.43 17.18
C ALA A 34 7.19 -14.95 17.04
N ILE A 35 8.18 -14.09 16.84
CA ILE A 35 7.93 -12.66 16.60
C ILE A 35 7.23 -12.57 15.25
N MET A 36 5.99 -12.03 15.24
CA MET A 36 5.28 -11.70 14.01
C MET A 36 5.31 -10.19 13.81
N LYS A 37 5.96 -9.75 12.73
CA LYS A 37 6.14 -8.34 12.40
C LYS A 37 5.24 -7.97 11.22
N VAL A 38 4.31 -7.04 11.43
CA VAL A 38 3.30 -6.63 10.45
C VAL A 38 3.49 -5.18 10.03
N PHE A 39 3.49 -4.93 8.73
CA PHE A 39 3.46 -3.58 8.16
C PHE A 39 2.03 -3.25 7.73
N ILE A 40 1.54 -2.06 8.11
CA ILE A 40 0.19 -1.58 7.76
C ILE A 40 0.32 -0.26 7.03
N SER A 41 0.02 -0.23 5.73
CA SER A 41 -0.10 0.99 4.96
C SER A 41 -1.54 1.49 4.99
N VAL A 42 -1.74 2.78 5.29
CA VAL A 42 -3.07 3.37 5.52
C VAL A 42 -3.30 4.53 4.59
N ASP A 43 -4.38 4.47 3.84
CA ASP A 43 -4.89 5.49 2.95
C ASP A 43 -6.28 5.98 3.39
N ILE A 44 -6.86 6.99 2.75
CA ILE A 44 -8.14 7.57 3.17
C ILE A 44 -9.26 7.35 2.17
N GLU A 45 -8.98 7.38 0.86
CA GLU A 45 -10.01 7.42 -0.19
C GLU A 45 -10.86 6.15 -0.26
N GLY A 46 -10.37 5.04 0.28
CA GLY A 46 -11.11 3.79 0.40
C GLY A 46 -11.82 3.59 1.73
N CYS A 47 -11.65 4.48 2.72
CA CYS A 47 -12.30 4.37 4.02
C CYS A 47 -13.82 4.55 3.94
N ALA A 48 -14.53 4.00 4.93
CA ALA A 48 -15.98 4.10 5.03
C ALA A 48 -16.46 5.54 5.08
N GLY A 49 -17.54 5.84 4.35
CA GLY A 49 -18.17 7.15 4.31
C GLY A 49 -17.51 8.15 3.37
N ILE A 50 -16.22 8.04 3.10
CA ILE A 50 -15.49 8.99 2.22
C ILE A 50 -16.08 8.97 0.82
N THR A 51 -16.49 10.16 0.33
CA THR A 51 -17.23 10.33 -0.93
C THR A 51 -16.71 11.50 -1.77
N HIS A 52 -16.10 12.50 -1.13
CA HIS A 52 -15.68 13.74 -1.78
C HIS A 52 -14.24 14.12 -1.43
N TRP A 53 -13.55 14.84 -2.33
CA TRP A 53 -12.18 15.28 -2.12
C TRP A 53 -12.00 16.23 -0.93
N ASP A 54 -13.02 16.99 -0.56
CA ASP A 54 -12.98 17.89 0.59
C ASP A 54 -12.83 17.12 1.90
N GLU A 55 -13.34 15.90 1.96
CA GLU A 55 -13.21 14.97 3.07
C GLU A 55 -11.80 14.37 3.19
N ALA A 56 -11.07 14.30 2.08
CA ALA A 56 -9.72 13.74 2.01
C ALA A 56 -8.59 14.80 2.05
N ARG A 57 -8.91 16.07 1.81
CA ARG A 57 -7.91 17.16 1.72
C ARG A 57 -7.76 17.93 3.02
N ARG A 58 -6.57 17.93 3.59
CA ARG A 58 -6.22 18.57 4.87
C ARG A 58 -6.59 20.06 4.96
N THR A 59 -6.74 20.75 3.86
CA THR A 59 -7.07 22.19 3.80
C THR A 59 -8.56 22.48 3.88
N HIS A 60 -9.42 21.45 3.84
CA HIS A 60 -10.88 21.58 3.91
C HIS A 60 -11.40 21.32 5.33
N ALA A 61 -12.50 21.97 5.68
CA ALA A 61 -13.09 21.88 7.01
C ALA A 61 -13.57 20.45 7.34
N ASP A 62 -14.13 19.74 6.35
CA ASP A 62 -14.71 18.42 6.50
C ASP A 62 -13.66 17.35 6.83
N TYR A 63 -12.41 17.53 6.38
CA TYR A 63 -11.31 16.61 6.60
C TYR A 63 -11.11 16.18 8.06
N ALA A 64 -11.39 17.05 9.02
CA ALA A 64 -11.17 16.74 10.43
C ALA A 64 -11.95 15.53 10.91
N GLU A 65 -13.21 15.37 10.46
CA GLU A 65 -14.06 14.21 10.77
C GLU A 65 -13.53 12.95 10.08
N PHE A 66 -13.19 13.04 8.81
CA PHE A 66 -12.85 11.88 8.01
C PHE A 66 -11.45 11.32 8.29
N ARG A 67 -10.49 12.15 8.71
CA ARG A 67 -9.22 11.64 9.25
C ARG A 67 -9.39 10.82 10.52
N GLU A 68 -10.45 11.09 11.32
CA GLU A 68 -10.78 10.25 12.47
C GLU A 68 -11.25 8.87 12.03
N ILE A 69 -12.07 8.80 10.96
CA ILE A 69 -12.51 7.53 10.38
C ILE A 69 -11.29 6.73 9.89
N MET A 70 -10.39 7.35 9.10
CA MET A 70 -9.14 6.75 8.67
C MET A 70 -8.32 6.21 9.86
N THR A 71 -8.20 6.99 10.93
CA THR A 71 -7.46 6.59 12.14
C THR A 71 -8.15 5.41 12.84
N ASN A 72 -9.49 5.39 12.90
CA ASN A 72 -10.24 4.29 13.50
C ASN A 72 -10.10 2.98 12.73
N GLU A 73 -10.10 3.04 11.38
CA GLU A 73 -9.87 1.86 10.54
C GLU A 73 -8.44 1.33 10.70
N ALA A 74 -7.43 2.21 10.78
CA ALA A 74 -6.06 1.81 11.11
C ALA A 74 -5.97 1.13 12.48
N LEU A 75 -6.64 1.68 13.51
CA LEU A 75 -6.71 1.08 14.84
C LEU A 75 -7.41 -0.30 14.83
N ALA A 76 -8.45 -0.47 14.01
CA ALA A 76 -9.13 -1.74 13.84
C ALA A 76 -8.18 -2.80 13.25
N ALA A 77 -7.42 -2.44 12.22
CA ALA A 77 -6.41 -3.33 11.63
C ALA A 77 -5.30 -3.70 12.63
N ILE A 78 -4.84 -2.74 13.45
CA ILE A 78 -3.86 -2.98 14.53
C ILE A 78 -4.41 -3.98 15.55
N ARG A 79 -5.69 -3.82 15.98
CA ARG A 79 -6.31 -4.78 16.92
C ARG A 79 -6.45 -6.16 16.31
N GLY A 80 -6.88 -6.25 15.04
CA GLY A 80 -6.96 -7.52 14.31
C GLY A 80 -5.60 -8.20 14.19
N ALA A 81 -4.54 -7.44 13.86
CA ALA A 81 -3.18 -7.96 13.80
C ALA A 81 -2.72 -8.52 15.16
N ARG A 82 -2.96 -7.81 16.26
CA ARG A 82 -2.65 -8.28 17.61
C ARG A 82 -3.42 -9.51 18.01
N ALA A 83 -4.71 -9.56 17.67
CA ALA A 83 -5.54 -10.73 17.94
C ALA A 83 -5.01 -12.00 17.23
N ALA A 84 -4.35 -11.83 16.09
CA ALA A 84 -3.67 -12.90 15.35
C ALA A 84 -2.23 -13.18 15.83
N GLY A 85 -1.74 -12.47 16.87
CA GLY A 85 -0.42 -12.70 17.46
C GLY A 85 0.70 -11.79 16.93
N ALA A 86 0.39 -10.70 16.21
CA ALA A 86 1.41 -9.72 15.83
C ALA A 86 2.04 -9.08 17.07
N THR A 87 3.37 -9.14 17.16
CA THR A 87 4.16 -8.62 18.29
C THR A 87 4.83 -7.30 17.95
N GLU A 88 5.14 -7.06 16.67
CA GLU A 88 5.67 -5.80 16.17
C GLU A 88 4.78 -5.27 15.06
N ILE A 89 4.40 -4.00 15.16
CA ILE A 89 3.57 -3.34 14.13
C ILE A 89 4.20 -2.02 13.74
N VAL A 90 4.37 -1.82 12.44
CA VAL A 90 4.75 -0.54 11.85
C VAL A 90 3.62 -0.06 10.97
N VAL A 91 3.20 1.19 11.15
CA VAL A 91 2.15 1.83 10.36
C VAL A 91 2.76 2.87 9.44
N LYS A 92 2.40 2.88 8.17
CA LYS A 92 2.71 3.95 7.21
C LYS A 92 1.46 4.78 6.97
N ASP A 93 1.54 6.06 7.24
CA ASP A 93 0.56 7.05 6.79
C ASP A 93 0.82 7.34 5.32
N ALA A 94 -0.03 6.84 4.43
CA ALA A 94 0.22 6.78 3.00
C ALA A 94 -0.66 7.74 2.17
N HIS A 95 -1.54 8.52 2.80
CA HIS A 95 -2.40 9.46 2.09
C HIS A 95 -1.75 10.84 1.93
N ALA A 96 -1.80 11.40 0.71
CA ALA A 96 -1.45 12.79 0.37
C ALA A 96 -0.16 13.28 1.06
N SER A 97 -0.26 14.03 2.17
CA SER A 97 0.91 14.56 2.88
C SER A 97 1.65 13.54 3.76
N GLY A 98 1.10 12.33 3.95
CA GLY A 98 1.61 11.33 4.90
C GLY A 98 1.56 11.80 6.36
N ARG A 99 0.60 12.68 6.72
CA ARG A 99 0.46 13.29 8.05
C ARG A 99 -1.00 13.36 8.49
N ASN A 100 -1.75 12.28 8.27
CA ASN A 100 -3.20 12.24 8.45
C ASN A 100 -3.60 11.57 9.76
N LEU A 101 -2.98 10.45 10.11
CA LEU A 101 -3.29 9.71 11.33
C LEU A 101 -3.13 10.57 12.59
N ILE A 102 -4.04 10.39 13.55
CA ILE A 102 -4.05 11.11 14.84
C ILE A 102 -3.14 10.37 15.81
N LEU A 103 -1.94 10.90 16.02
CA LEU A 103 -0.86 10.20 16.73
C LEU A 103 -1.22 9.83 18.18
N ASP A 104 -1.89 10.73 18.90
CA ASP A 104 -2.27 10.52 20.30
C ASP A 104 -3.26 9.37 20.50
N ARG A 105 -3.87 8.88 19.41
CA ARG A 105 -4.79 7.73 19.44
C ARG A 105 -4.11 6.41 19.15
N LEU A 106 -2.91 6.44 18.60
CA LEU A 106 -2.18 5.23 18.26
C LEU A 106 -1.59 4.59 19.52
N PRO A 107 -1.56 3.25 19.60
CA PRO A 107 -0.94 2.56 20.74
C PRO A 107 0.54 2.94 20.91
N PRO A 108 1.05 3.03 22.14
CA PRO A 108 2.41 3.53 22.40
C PRO A 108 3.53 2.58 21.95
N ASP A 109 3.21 1.34 21.69
CA ASP A 109 4.15 0.26 21.32
C ASP A 109 4.28 0.03 19.82
N ILE A 110 3.56 0.80 18.97
CA ILE A 110 3.75 0.75 17.52
C ILE A 110 4.72 1.83 17.05
N ARG A 111 5.29 1.63 15.88
CA ARG A 111 6.07 2.65 15.16
C ARG A 111 5.29 3.16 13.96
N ILE A 112 5.49 4.43 13.61
CA ILE A 112 4.82 5.05 12.47
C ILE A 112 5.82 5.71 11.52
N VAL A 113 5.66 5.44 10.22
CA VAL A 113 6.34 6.15 9.15
C VAL A 113 5.42 7.26 8.65
N ARG A 114 5.87 8.52 8.76
CA ARG A 114 5.11 9.71 8.37
C ARG A 114 5.82 10.48 7.29
N SER A 115 5.03 11.12 6.40
CA SER A 115 5.52 11.93 5.29
C SER A 115 6.34 11.10 4.29
N TRP A 116 7.00 11.76 3.37
CA TRP A 116 7.65 11.14 2.21
C TRP A 116 9.13 11.48 2.17
N ALA A 117 9.97 10.48 1.94
CA ALA A 117 11.40 10.68 1.72
C ALA A 117 11.76 10.68 0.22
N GLY A 118 10.78 10.57 -0.69
CA GLY A 118 11.05 10.32 -2.11
C GLY A 118 11.61 8.93 -2.39
N HIS A 119 11.40 7.98 -1.47
CA HIS A 119 11.86 6.60 -1.65
C HIS A 119 10.94 5.86 -2.64
N PRO A 120 11.50 5.01 -3.56
CA PRO A 120 10.71 4.28 -4.54
C PRO A 120 9.59 3.39 -3.97
N LEU A 121 9.73 2.87 -2.75
CA LEU A 121 8.67 2.10 -2.09
C LEU A 121 7.44 2.94 -1.73
N CYS A 122 7.47 4.26 -1.87
CA CYS A 122 6.34 5.19 -1.76
C CYS A 122 5.38 4.86 -0.59
N MET A 123 4.17 4.37 -0.86
CA MET A 123 3.15 4.07 0.16
C MET A 123 3.51 2.91 1.09
N VAL A 124 4.55 2.14 0.77
CA VAL A 124 5.11 1.12 1.66
C VAL A 124 6.55 1.45 2.08
N GLN A 125 6.93 2.72 2.06
CA GLN A 125 8.25 3.15 2.55
C GLN A 125 8.43 2.75 4.01
N GLY A 126 9.53 2.05 4.29
CA GLY A 126 9.85 1.47 5.59
C GLY A 126 9.58 -0.03 5.67
N LEU A 127 8.97 -0.63 4.64
CA LEU A 127 8.88 -2.07 4.47
C LEU A 127 10.25 -2.63 4.10
N ASP A 128 10.64 -3.74 4.68
CA ASP A 128 11.83 -4.53 4.37
C ASP A 128 11.56 -6.04 4.54
N ASP A 129 12.52 -6.89 4.25
CA ASP A 129 12.41 -8.35 4.31
C ASP A 129 12.29 -8.93 5.73
N SER A 130 12.33 -8.09 6.76
CA SER A 130 12.12 -8.49 8.15
C SER A 130 10.64 -8.61 8.53
N PHE A 131 9.72 -8.12 7.68
CA PHE A 131 8.28 -8.21 7.93
C PHE A 131 7.73 -9.56 7.47
N ASP A 132 6.75 -10.07 8.22
CA ASP A 132 6.05 -11.32 7.91
C ASP A 132 4.80 -11.09 7.05
N ALA A 133 4.23 -9.90 7.09
CA ALA A 133 3.02 -9.55 6.36
C ALA A 133 2.88 -8.04 6.11
N LEU A 134 2.23 -7.72 4.99
CA LEU A 134 1.76 -6.38 4.61
C LEU A 134 0.23 -6.37 4.63
N MET A 135 -0.35 -5.33 5.24
CA MET A 135 -1.78 -5.01 5.15
C MET A 135 -1.95 -3.61 4.57
N MET A 136 -3.01 -3.41 3.79
CA MET A 136 -3.35 -2.12 3.18
C MET A 136 -4.78 -1.73 3.58
N ILE A 137 -4.94 -0.59 4.24
CA ILE A 137 -6.20 -0.14 4.83
C ILE A 137 -6.65 1.15 4.18
N GLY A 138 -7.93 1.21 3.78
CA GLY A 138 -8.51 2.39 3.16
C GLY A 138 -8.03 2.63 1.72
N TYR A 139 -7.56 1.60 1.02
CA TYR A 139 -7.17 1.66 -0.38
C TYR A 139 -8.39 1.71 -1.31
N HIS A 140 -8.20 2.13 -2.54
CA HIS A 140 -9.27 2.44 -3.46
C HIS A 140 -9.02 1.97 -4.90
N ALA A 141 -10.05 2.00 -5.73
CA ALA A 141 -9.99 1.65 -7.15
C ALA A 141 -9.03 2.57 -7.93
N ALA A 142 -8.38 2.01 -8.94
CA ALA A 142 -7.38 2.66 -9.78
C ALA A 142 -7.93 3.85 -10.59
N ALA A 143 -7.04 4.71 -11.04
CA ALA A 143 -7.32 5.77 -12.01
C ALA A 143 -8.09 5.23 -13.23
N GLY A 144 -9.12 5.97 -13.66
CA GLY A 144 -10.00 5.56 -14.75
C GLY A 144 -11.06 4.54 -14.37
N SER A 145 -11.22 4.21 -13.09
CA SER A 145 -12.33 3.39 -12.57
C SER A 145 -13.51 4.26 -12.17
N GLU A 146 -14.73 3.80 -12.46
CA GLU A 146 -15.97 4.43 -12.00
C GLU A 146 -16.44 3.91 -10.62
N ALA A 147 -15.70 2.97 -10.03
CA ALA A 147 -16.12 2.27 -8.82
C ALA A 147 -15.89 3.08 -7.52
N ASN A 148 -15.19 4.22 -7.59
CA ASN A 148 -15.01 5.15 -6.48
C ASN A 148 -14.97 6.59 -7.03
N ALA A 149 -15.68 7.52 -6.41
CA ALA A 149 -15.70 8.92 -6.81
C ALA A 149 -14.31 9.59 -6.71
N LEU A 150 -13.41 9.03 -5.90
CA LEU A 150 -12.04 9.50 -5.69
C LEU A 150 -11.00 8.59 -6.37
N ALA A 151 -11.40 7.73 -7.30
CA ALA A 151 -10.50 6.79 -7.97
C ALA A 151 -9.35 7.53 -8.68
N HIS A 152 -8.13 7.14 -8.34
CA HIS A 152 -6.90 7.65 -8.95
C HIS A 152 -5.76 6.64 -8.76
N THR A 153 -4.55 6.92 -9.21
CA THR A 153 -3.37 6.11 -8.92
C THR A 153 -2.19 7.07 -8.71
N LEU A 154 -1.75 7.24 -7.47
CA LEU A 154 -0.65 8.09 -6.99
C LEU A 154 -0.86 9.58 -7.25
N SER A 155 -1.28 9.96 -8.46
CA SER A 155 -1.45 11.35 -8.86
C SER A 155 -2.75 11.54 -9.64
N LEU A 156 -3.44 12.65 -9.38
CA LEU A 156 -4.61 13.07 -10.15
C LEU A 156 -4.26 13.50 -11.59
N ALA A 157 -2.98 13.67 -11.90
CA ALA A 157 -2.52 13.97 -13.25
C ALA A 157 -2.62 12.75 -14.18
N ALA A 158 -2.58 11.53 -13.64
CA ALA A 158 -2.73 10.29 -14.39
C ALA A 158 -4.22 9.98 -14.63
N ALA A 159 -4.63 9.91 -15.88
CA ALA A 159 -5.94 9.40 -16.28
C ALA A 159 -6.01 7.88 -16.16
N GLU A 160 -4.90 7.19 -16.43
CA GLU A 160 -4.74 5.75 -16.27
C GLU A 160 -3.25 5.41 -16.13
N ILE A 161 -2.97 4.43 -15.27
CA ILE A 161 -1.65 3.77 -15.20
C ILE A 161 -1.85 2.30 -15.53
N ARG A 162 -0.99 1.73 -16.39
CA ARG A 162 -0.97 0.31 -16.72
C ARG A 162 0.39 -0.29 -16.44
N LEU A 163 0.37 -1.51 -15.89
CA LEU A 163 1.54 -2.36 -15.71
C LEU A 163 1.29 -3.65 -16.51
N ASP A 164 2.15 -3.92 -17.50
CA ASP A 164 2.02 -5.06 -18.44
C ASP A 164 0.63 -5.15 -19.09
N GLY A 165 0.08 -3.97 -19.48
CA GLY A 165 -1.22 -3.85 -20.12
C GLY A 165 -2.42 -3.93 -19.15
N ARG A 166 -2.24 -4.30 -17.89
CA ARG A 166 -3.27 -4.30 -16.85
C ARG A 166 -3.34 -2.92 -16.17
N ARG A 167 -4.55 -2.41 -15.94
CA ARG A 167 -4.73 -1.20 -15.11
C ARG A 167 -4.13 -1.45 -13.72
N ALA A 168 -3.33 -0.50 -13.25
CA ALA A 168 -2.61 -0.61 -11.99
C ALA A 168 -3.23 0.31 -10.95
N SER A 169 -3.79 -0.29 -9.89
CA SER A 169 -4.14 0.38 -8.65
C SER A 169 -2.90 0.57 -7.77
N GLU A 170 -3.00 1.42 -6.78
CA GLU A 170 -1.98 1.55 -5.74
C GLU A 170 -1.77 0.24 -4.98
N PHE A 171 -2.84 -0.55 -4.82
CA PHE A 171 -2.72 -1.91 -4.28
C PHE A 171 -1.79 -2.76 -5.14
N LEU A 172 -2.03 -2.88 -6.45
CA LEU A 172 -1.21 -3.72 -7.32
C LEU A 172 0.26 -3.30 -7.27
N ILE A 173 0.52 -1.99 -7.39
CA ILE A 173 1.88 -1.42 -7.35
C ILE A 173 2.59 -1.80 -6.04
N HIS A 174 1.94 -1.63 -4.90
CA HIS A 174 2.60 -1.82 -3.61
C HIS A 174 2.56 -3.27 -3.10
N ALA A 175 1.59 -4.09 -3.55
CA ALA A 175 1.61 -5.53 -3.31
C ALA A 175 2.77 -6.22 -4.07
N LEU A 176 3.05 -5.78 -5.30
CA LEU A 176 4.24 -6.23 -6.05
C LEU A 176 5.54 -5.73 -5.39
N ALA A 177 5.55 -4.52 -4.82
CA ALA A 177 6.69 -4.02 -4.04
C ALA A 177 6.94 -4.88 -2.79
N GLY A 178 5.87 -5.28 -2.09
CA GLY A 178 5.95 -6.23 -0.98
C GLY A 178 6.50 -7.60 -1.44
N ALA A 179 5.95 -8.13 -2.52
CA ALA A 179 6.38 -9.41 -3.09
C ALA A 179 7.87 -9.40 -3.54
N MET A 180 8.35 -8.30 -4.10
CA MET A 180 9.76 -8.09 -4.44
C MET A 180 10.68 -8.17 -3.21
N LEU A 181 10.20 -7.76 -2.04
CA LEU A 181 10.91 -7.84 -0.77
C LEU A 181 10.68 -9.18 -0.03
N GLY A 182 9.90 -10.11 -0.62
CA GLY A 182 9.55 -11.38 0.02
C GLY A 182 8.43 -11.25 1.08
N VAL A 183 7.72 -10.12 1.12
CA VAL A 183 6.66 -9.85 2.10
C VAL A 183 5.28 -9.98 1.44
N PRO A 184 4.45 -10.96 1.86
CA PRO A 184 3.12 -11.14 1.31
C PRO A 184 2.15 -10.04 1.76
N THR A 185 1.33 -9.54 0.83
CA THR A 185 0.14 -8.77 1.19
C THR A 185 -0.96 -9.73 1.59
N VAL A 186 -1.40 -9.67 2.85
CA VAL A 186 -2.34 -10.65 3.42
C VAL A 186 -3.78 -10.11 3.53
N PHE A 187 -3.95 -8.79 3.67
CA PHE A 187 -5.27 -8.19 3.87
C PHE A 187 -5.37 -6.79 3.27
N VAL A 188 -6.52 -6.48 2.69
CA VAL A 188 -6.85 -5.15 2.17
C VAL A 188 -8.27 -4.76 2.54
N SER A 189 -8.47 -3.51 3.01
CA SER A 189 -9.78 -2.89 3.11
C SER A 189 -9.91 -1.70 2.16
N GLY A 190 -11.13 -1.45 1.67
CA GLY A 190 -11.38 -0.34 0.76
C GLY A 190 -12.71 -0.43 0.04
N ASP A 191 -12.79 0.11 -1.18
CA ASP A 191 -14.02 0.04 -1.97
C ASP A 191 -14.22 -1.30 -2.71
N ALA A 192 -15.46 -1.56 -3.08
CA ALA A 192 -15.87 -2.81 -3.74
C ALA A 192 -15.19 -3.01 -5.11
N GLY A 193 -14.85 -1.92 -5.82
CA GLY A 193 -14.15 -2.01 -7.11
C GLY A 193 -12.73 -2.54 -6.95
N LEU A 194 -11.99 -2.03 -5.96
CA LEU A 194 -10.68 -2.57 -5.61
C LEU A 194 -10.79 -4.03 -5.16
N MET A 195 -11.80 -4.37 -4.34
CA MET A 195 -11.98 -5.76 -3.89
C MET A 195 -12.25 -6.72 -5.05
N ALA A 196 -12.94 -6.28 -6.10
CA ALA A 196 -13.15 -7.07 -7.31
C ALA A 196 -11.84 -7.25 -8.11
N GLU A 197 -11.01 -6.19 -8.24
CA GLU A 197 -9.68 -6.27 -8.84
C GLU A 197 -8.80 -7.30 -8.09
N ILE A 198 -8.75 -7.22 -6.76
CA ILE A 198 -7.97 -8.14 -5.94
C ILE A 198 -8.47 -9.58 -6.09
N ALA A 199 -9.79 -9.79 -6.19
CA ALA A 199 -10.35 -11.13 -6.39
C ALA A 199 -9.87 -11.78 -7.69
N ASP A 200 -9.63 -10.98 -8.73
CA ASP A 200 -9.12 -11.44 -10.03
C ASP A 200 -7.62 -11.75 -10.00
N ILE A 201 -6.81 -10.87 -9.41
CA ILE A 201 -5.34 -10.93 -9.53
C ILE A 201 -4.64 -11.59 -8.34
N ALA A 202 -5.25 -11.55 -7.17
CA ALA A 202 -4.69 -12.04 -5.90
C ALA A 202 -5.79 -12.66 -5.01
N PRO A 203 -6.47 -13.73 -5.48
CA PRO A 203 -7.64 -14.30 -4.78
C PRO A 203 -7.35 -14.78 -3.36
N GLN A 204 -6.09 -15.06 -3.03
CA GLN A 204 -5.63 -15.45 -1.70
C GLN A 204 -5.64 -14.31 -0.68
N VAL A 205 -5.60 -13.05 -1.12
CA VAL A 205 -5.57 -11.88 -0.21
C VAL A 205 -6.93 -11.71 0.46
N GLY A 206 -6.94 -11.58 1.78
CA GLY A 206 -8.12 -11.24 2.56
C GLY A 206 -8.66 -9.86 2.16
N ARG A 207 -9.96 -9.72 1.99
CA ARG A 207 -10.61 -8.51 1.44
C ARG A 207 -11.76 -8.06 2.31
N CYS A 208 -11.88 -6.74 2.51
CA CYS A 208 -13.00 -6.13 3.20
C CYS A 208 -13.50 -4.90 2.42
N ALA A 209 -14.62 -5.05 1.70
CA ALA A 209 -15.30 -3.93 1.08
C ALA A 209 -16.09 -3.15 2.13
N VAL A 210 -15.69 -1.90 2.42
CA VAL A 210 -16.39 -1.03 3.38
C VAL A 210 -17.34 -0.06 2.70
N LYS A 211 -17.18 0.14 1.38
CA LYS A 211 -18.06 0.99 0.57
C LYS A 211 -18.11 0.57 -0.90
N GLN A 212 -19.10 1.11 -1.62
CA GLN A 212 -19.26 0.98 -3.07
C GLN A 212 -19.64 2.32 -3.68
N GLY A 213 -18.90 2.76 -4.68
CA GLY A 213 -19.19 3.99 -5.43
C GLY A 213 -20.29 3.80 -6.48
N HIS A 214 -21.08 4.85 -6.70
CA HIS A 214 -22.04 4.98 -7.77
C HIS A 214 -21.99 6.42 -8.33
N GLY A 215 -21.15 6.67 -9.32
CA GLY A 215 -20.86 8.02 -9.79
C GLY A 215 -20.25 8.85 -8.65
N GLN A 216 -20.91 9.96 -8.31
CA GLN A 216 -20.48 10.83 -7.20
C GLN A 216 -21.07 10.44 -5.83
N SER A 217 -21.85 9.35 -5.76
CA SER A 217 -22.41 8.87 -4.50
C SER A 217 -21.72 7.60 -4.03
N THR A 218 -21.89 7.29 -2.75
CA THR A 218 -21.30 6.12 -2.12
C THR A 218 -22.30 5.41 -1.24
N LEU A 219 -22.49 4.11 -1.46
CA LEU A 219 -23.11 3.22 -0.49
C LEU A 219 -22.03 2.70 0.45
N SER A 220 -22.13 3.03 1.73
CA SER A 220 -21.08 2.72 2.69
C SER A 220 -21.61 2.00 3.92
N MET A 221 -20.75 1.17 4.53
CA MET A 221 -20.91 0.79 5.95
C MET A 221 -20.83 2.03 6.83
N THR A 222 -21.43 1.96 8.01
CA THR A 222 -21.11 2.95 9.05
C THR A 222 -19.65 2.78 9.50
N PRO A 223 -18.97 3.84 9.98
CA PRO A 223 -17.59 3.73 10.45
C PRO A 223 -17.38 2.63 11.50
N ALA A 224 -18.34 2.46 12.41
CA ALA A 224 -18.26 1.40 13.44
C ALA A 224 -18.38 -0.01 12.82
N GLY A 225 -19.27 -0.20 11.84
CA GLY A 225 -19.41 -1.45 11.11
C GLY A 225 -18.16 -1.80 10.30
N ALA A 226 -17.56 -0.80 9.63
CA ALA A 226 -16.31 -0.96 8.89
C ALA A 226 -15.16 -1.37 9.81
N CYS A 227 -15.00 -0.69 10.96
CA CYS A 227 -13.97 -1.05 11.95
C CYS A 227 -14.13 -2.49 12.43
N ALA A 228 -15.35 -2.95 12.75
CA ALA A 228 -15.58 -4.33 13.19
C ALA A 228 -15.21 -5.35 12.09
N ALA A 229 -15.59 -5.07 10.85
CA ALA A 229 -15.28 -5.94 9.71
C ALA A 229 -13.78 -5.99 9.40
N ILE A 230 -13.08 -4.85 9.46
CA ILE A 230 -11.63 -4.75 9.26
C ILE A 230 -10.88 -5.51 10.35
N GLU A 231 -11.24 -5.34 11.63
CA GLU A 231 -10.62 -6.04 12.75
C GLU A 231 -10.72 -7.56 12.60
N ALA A 232 -11.93 -8.05 12.33
CA ALA A 232 -12.17 -9.48 12.13
C ALA A 232 -11.45 -10.02 10.87
N GLY A 233 -11.52 -9.30 9.75
CA GLY A 233 -10.88 -9.69 8.49
C GLY A 233 -9.36 -9.71 8.58
N ALA A 234 -8.74 -8.72 9.23
CA ALA A 234 -7.30 -8.66 9.46
C ALA A 234 -6.82 -9.82 10.35
N ALA A 235 -7.56 -10.11 11.42
CA ALA A 235 -7.24 -11.25 12.31
C ALA A 235 -7.32 -12.57 11.56
N GLN A 236 -8.38 -12.78 10.79
CA GLN A 236 -8.57 -14.02 10.00
C GLN A 236 -7.48 -14.17 8.94
N ALA A 237 -7.18 -13.10 8.18
CA ALA A 237 -6.18 -13.15 7.12
C ALA A 237 -4.77 -13.45 7.65
N LEU A 238 -4.38 -12.90 8.78
CA LEU A 238 -3.07 -13.19 9.40
C LEU A 238 -2.99 -14.61 10.00
N ALA A 239 -4.10 -15.15 10.46
CA ALA A 239 -4.16 -16.53 10.97
C ALA A 239 -4.15 -17.59 9.84
N ASP A 240 -4.58 -17.21 8.62
CA ASP A 240 -4.63 -18.10 7.47
C ASP A 240 -3.29 -18.14 6.74
N ALA A 241 -2.60 -19.29 6.78
CA ALA A 241 -1.35 -19.50 6.03
C ALA A 241 -1.54 -19.38 4.49
N GLY A 242 -2.75 -19.60 3.98
CA GLY A 242 -3.08 -19.49 2.55
C GLY A 242 -2.93 -18.06 2.01
N THR A 243 -3.08 -17.04 2.86
CA THR A 243 -2.91 -15.63 2.46
C THR A 243 -1.44 -15.24 2.26
N ARG A 244 -0.49 -16.04 2.74
CA ARG A 244 0.96 -15.76 2.72
C ARG A 244 1.63 -16.08 1.39
N ARG A 245 0.89 -16.11 0.29
CA ARG A 245 1.45 -16.28 -1.06
C ARG A 245 1.84 -14.92 -1.63
N LEU A 246 3.07 -14.85 -2.14
CA LEU A 246 3.55 -13.68 -2.87
C LEU A 246 2.84 -13.56 -4.23
N LEU A 247 2.67 -12.34 -4.71
CA LEU A 247 2.34 -12.07 -6.10
C LEU A 247 3.59 -12.32 -6.96
N ASP A 248 3.36 -12.72 -8.21
CA ASP A 248 4.44 -12.89 -9.17
C ASP A 248 4.95 -11.53 -9.65
N VAL A 249 6.18 -11.18 -9.26
CA VAL A 249 6.83 -9.94 -9.66
C VAL A 249 7.29 -10.05 -11.11
N PRO A 250 6.86 -9.15 -12.01
CA PRO A 250 7.24 -9.22 -13.42
C PRO A 250 8.75 -9.00 -13.60
N GLN A 251 9.38 -9.83 -14.45
CA GLN A 251 10.83 -9.80 -14.68
C GLN A 251 11.26 -8.68 -15.65
N ALA A 252 10.40 -8.31 -16.59
CA ALA A 252 10.66 -7.26 -17.58
C ALA A 252 9.42 -6.38 -17.73
N PRO A 253 9.05 -5.63 -16.65
CA PRO A 253 7.80 -4.90 -16.60
C PRO A 253 7.74 -3.74 -17.58
N VAL A 254 6.54 -3.51 -18.09
CA VAL A 254 6.20 -2.38 -18.95
C VAL A 254 5.19 -1.48 -18.23
N LEU A 255 5.59 -0.24 -17.98
CA LEU A 255 4.74 0.81 -17.43
C LEU A 255 4.19 1.68 -18.57
N GLU A 256 2.90 1.95 -18.55
CA GLU A 256 2.27 2.97 -19.40
C GLU A 256 1.51 3.94 -18.50
N ILE A 257 1.69 5.24 -18.74
CA ILE A 257 0.97 6.30 -18.04
C ILE A 257 0.28 7.17 -19.07
N THR A 258 -1.05 7.23 -18.99
CA THR A 258 -1.87 8.17 -19.75
C THR A 258 -2.23 9.33 -18.86
N TYR A 259 -1.84 10.55 -19.25
CA TYR A 259 -2.09 11.77 -18.48
C TYR A 259 -3.40 12.45 -18.89
N ASN A 260 -3.95 13.23 -17.97
CA ASN A 260 -5.07 14.14 -18.26
C ASN A 260 -4.65 15.30 -19.18
N ASP A 261 -3.39 15.73 -19.08
CA ASP A 261 -2.80 16.83 -19.86
C ASP A 261 -1.70 16.29 -20.81
N PRO A 262 -1.79 16.53 -22.15
CA PRO A 262 -0.76 16.12 -23.10
C PRO A 262 0.62 16.75 -22.82
N LEU A 263 0.68 17.93 -22.19
CA LEU A 263 1.96 18.57 -21.84
C LEU A 263 2.76 17.74 -20.82
N LEU A 264 2.09 16.99 -19.96
CA LEU A 264 2.76 16.09 -19.03
C LEU A 264 3.40 14.90 -19.77
N ALA A 265 2.71 14.33 -20.76
CA ALA A 265 3.30 13.27 -21.58
C ALA A 265 4.53 13.79 -22.35
N GLU A 266 4.46 15.01 -22.95
CA GLU A 266 5.61 15.64 -23.63
C GLU A 266 6.78 15.88 -22.66
N ARG A 267 6.53 16.33 -21.45
CA ARG A 267 7.55 16.54 -20.42
C ARG A 267 8.18 15.21 -19.96
N HIS A 268 7.38 14.21 -19.67
CA HIS A 268 7.81 12.97 -19.03
C HIS A 268 8.41 11.96 -20.01
N ARG A 269 8.18 12.11 -21.33
CA ARG A 269 8.87 11.28 -22.34
C ARG A 269 10.40 11.36 -22.29
N TRP A 270 10.95 12.41 -21.66
CA TRP A 270 12.38 12.63 -21.50
C TRP A 270 12.97 11.93 -20.29
N TYR A 271 12.13 11.25 -19.48
CA TYR A 271 12.64 10.34 -18.45
C TYR A 271 13.45 9.21 -19.13
N PRO A 272 14.65 8.84 -18.60
CA PRO A 272 15.51 7.84 -19.23
C PRO A 272 14.77 6.52 -19.51
N GLY A 273 14.74 6.11 -20.76
CA GLY A 273 14.05 4.89 -21.20
C GLY A 273 12.57 5.06 -21.51
N ALA A 274 11.96 6.19 -21.19
CA ALA A 274 10.57 6.47 -21.57
C ALA A 274 10.45 6.93 -23.03
N GLY A 275 9.29 6.69 -23.63
CA GLY A 275 8.96 7.16 -24.98
C GLY A 275 7.46 7.43 -25.12
N HIS A 276 7.09 8.26 -26.10
CA HIS A 276 5.69 8.49 -26.47
C HIS A 276 5.10 7.28 -27.19
N VAL A 277 3.88 6.89 -26.80
CA VAL A 277 3.06 5.90 -27.53
C VAL A 277 1.69 6.43 -27.90
N GLY A 278 1.42 7.71 -27.63
CA GLY A 278 0.21 8.47 -27.95
C GLY A 278 0.31 9.89 -27.45
N ASP A 279 -0.63 10.77 -27.83
CA ASP A 279 -0.59 12.21 -27.49
C ASP A 279 -0.50 12.50 -25.99
N ARG A 280 -1.05 11.60 -25.17
CA ARG A 280 -1.09 11.73 -23.71
C ARG A 280 -0.44 10.56 -22.97
N THR A 281 0.20 9.62 -23.69
CA THR A 281 0.67 8.38 -23.11
C THR A 281 2.16 8.22 -23.32
N ILE A 282 2.87 7.94 -22.23
CA ILE A 282 4.24 7.48 -22.25
C ILE A 282 4.31 5.99 -21.91
N ARG A 283 5.39 5.35 -22.38
CA ARG A 283 5.70 3.96 -22.09
C ARG A 283 7.15 3.83 -21.65
N LEU A 284 7.37 3.03 -20.62
CA LEU A 284 8.68 2.68 -20.09
C LEU A 284 8.76 1.16 -19.94
N ALA A 285 9.75 0.52 -20.57
CA ALA A 285 10.08 -0.88 -20.33
C ALA A 285 11.38 -0.98 -19.52
N THR A 286 11.39 -1.82 -18.51
CA THR A 286 12.56 -2.00 -17.63
C THR A 286 12.90 -3.49 -17.52
N GLN A 287 14.04 -3.79 -16.88
CA GLN A 287 14.45 -5.17 -16.55
C GLN A 287 14.29 -5.50 -15.08
N ASP A 288 13.82 -4.53 -14.27
CA ASP A 288 13.65 -4.66 -12.85
C ASP A 288 12.40 -3.90 -12.38
N TYR A 289 11.59 -4.52 -11.53
CA TYR A 289 10.40 -3.90 -10.98
C TYR A 289 10.72 -2.68 -10.11
N PHE A 290 11.87 -2.66 -9.42
CA PHE A 290 12.30 -1.51 -8.64
C PHE A 290 12.50 -0.25 -9.50
N ASP A 291 12.90 -0.41 -10.77
CA ASP A 291 12.99 0.71 -11.72
C ASP A 291 11.62 1.29 -12.07
N ILE A 292 10.55 0.47 -12.11
CA ILE A 292 9.17 0.96 -12.23
C ILE A 292 8.79 1.81 -11.01
N LEU A 293 9.05 1.31 -9.80
CA LEU A 293 8.77 2.07 -8.57
C LEU A 293 9.54 3.39 -8.52
N ARG A 294 10.79 3.38 -8.95
CA ARG A 294 11.60 4.60 -9.07
C ARG A 294 11.00 5.57 -10.10
N ALA A 295 10.61 5.06 -11.27
CA ALA A 295 10.03 5.88 -12.33
C ALA A 295 8.73 6.54 -11.90
N LEU A 296 7.84 5.82 -11.21
CA LEU A 296 6.58 6.36 -10.70
C LEU A 296 6.79 7.59 -9.81
N ASN A 297 7.83 7.63 -8.97
CA ASN A 297 8.15 8.80 -8.13
C ASN A 297 8.46 10.09 -8.90
N TYR A 298 8.80 9.98 -10.19
CA TYR A 298 9.16 11.12 -11.03
C TYR A 298 8.12 11.40 -12.13
N LEU A 299 7.27 10.42 -12.41
CA LEU A 299 6.33 10.46 -13.52
C LEU A 299 4.87 10.66 -13.06
N THR A 300 4.60 10.65 -11.73
CA THR A 300 3.25 10.85 -11.17
C THR A 300 3.13 12.05 -10.23
#